data_0f47272185c58a21213dd88b054f3f11
#
_entry.id   0f47272185c58a21213dd88b054f3f11
#
_cell.length_a   1.000
_cell.length_b   1.000
_cell.length_c   1.000
_cell.angle_alpha   90.00
_cell.angle_beta   90.00
_cell.angle_gamma   90.00
#
_symmetry.space_group_name_H-M   'P 1'
#
loop_
_entity.id
_entity.type
_entity.pdbx_description
1 polymer ?
#
loop_
_entity_poly.entity_id
_entity_poly.type
_entity_poly.pdbx_seq_one_letter_code
_entity_poly.pdbx_strand_id
1 'polypeptide(L)'
;MKNGGEATIMISALHLKKQFVKTVAKDKKNKKSSKVEFYAVNDISIQVSKGEILGVLGPNGAGKTTLLRMLATIMEPTSGSISISTKDNVQITDPVKVKQEIGYLSGNTKLYHRLSVREMLRMLGEIYGIEKSECEERIDQISKLLDMEDFCDNRIERLSTGQTQRASIARCLIHNPSVYIFDEPTLGLDIISSDAIIHFMKKQKSEGKTVIYSTHYMEEAQFLCDRVIMIYQGKIIASGTPDEIMQNTNTSNLREGFHQTLKNYGEGEHEDEKIKSLI
;
A
#
# COMPACT_ATOMS: atom_id res chain seq x y z
N MET A 1 -33.82 -3.10 -11.50
CA MET A 1 -32.79 -3.47 -12.48
C MET A 1 -31.58 -2.58 -12.19
N LYS A 2 -30.56 -3.10 -11.48
CA LYS A 2 -29.29 -2.39 -11.28
C LYS A 2 -28.46 -2.63 -12.56
N ASN A 3 -28.22 -1.55 -13.32
CA ASN A 3 -27.29 -1.58 -14.43
C ASN A 3 -25.92 -2.01 -13.89
N GLY A 4 -25.47 -3.18 -14.27
CA GLY A 4 -24.10 -3.65 -14.06
C GLY A 4 -23.15 -2.85 -14.95
N GLY A 5 -22.83 -1.62 -14.55
CA GLY A 5 -21.72 -0.89 -15.16
C GLY A 5 -20.44 -1.66 -14.85
N GLU A 6 -19.69 -2.02 -15.88
CA GLU A 6 -18.35 -2.61 -15.71
C GLU A 6 -17.52 -1.67 -14.81
N ALA A 7 -17.00 -2.23 -13.71
CA ALA A 7 -16.18 -1.46 -12.77
C ALA A 7 -14.94 -0.94 -13.51
N THR A 8 -14.77 0.38 -13.55
CA THR A 8 -13.62 1.00 -14.19
C THR A 8 -12.34 0.62 -13.44
N ILE A 9 -11.41 -0.06 -14.11
CA ILE A 9 -10.13 -0.47 -13.54
C ILE A 9 -9.23 0.76 -13.41
N MET A 10 -8.78 1.03 -12.18
CA MET A 10 -7.85 2.13 -11.87
C MET A 10 -6.39 1.68 -11.96
N ILE A 11 -6.09 0.49 -11.43
CA ILE A 11 -4.76 -0.11 -11.51
C ILE A 11 -4.89 -1.52 -12.06
N SER A 12 -4.05 -1.86 -13.03
CA SER A 12 -3.88 -3.22 -13.54
C SER A 12 -2.41 -3.61 -13.43
N ALA A 13 -2.15 -4.69 -12.72
CA ALA A 13 -0.83 -5.30 -12.58
C ALA A 13 -0.91 -6.76 -13.00
N LEU A 14 -0.07 -7.17 -13.94
CA LEU A 14 -0.12 -8.50 -14.54
C LEU A 14 1.22 -9.22 -14.40
N HIS A 15 1.18 -10.42 -13.84
CA HIS A 15 2.31 -11.34 -13.71
C HIS A 15 3.57 -10.73 -13.06
N LEU A 16 3.37 -9.89 -12.01
CA LEU A 16 4.45 -9.19 -11.36
C LEU A 16 5.36 -10.18 -10.63
N LYS A 17 6.68 -10.05 -10.91
CA LYS A 17 7.74 -10.74 -10.18
C LYS A 17 8.80 -9.75 -9.73
N LYS A 18 9.30 -9.93 -8.51
CA LYS A 18 10.48 -9.22 -8.02
C LYS A 18 11.44 -10.18 -7.34
N GLN A 19 12.59 -10.37 -7.98
CA GLN A 19 13.67 -11.19 -7.49
C GLN A 19 14.74 -10.33 -6.81
N PHE A 20 15.27 -10.82 -5.71
CA PHE A 20 16.41 -10.24 -5.01
C PHE A 20 17.51 -11.30 -4.82
N VAL A 21 18.73 -10.82 -4.70
CA VAL A 21 19.90 -11.65 -4.41
C VAL A 21 20.39 -11.32 -3.01
N LYS A 22 20.41 -12.31 -2.11
CA LYS A 22 20.95 -12.17 -0.77
C LYS A 22 22.29 -12.89 -0.68
N THR A 23 23.31 -12.18 -0.22
CA THR A 23 24.61 -12.81 0.09
C THR A 23 24.50 -13.43 1.49
N VAL A 24 24.62 -14.76 1.55
CA VAL A 24 24.63 -15.50 2.82
C VAL A 24 26.07 -15.83 3.15
N ALA A 25 26.55 -15.32 4.29
CA ALA A 25 27.87 -15.73 4.81
C ALA A 25 27.78 -17.18 5.26
N LYS A 26 28.54 -18.07 4.63
CA LYS A 26 28.71 -19.43 5.13
C LYS A 26 29.71 -19.46 6.27
N ASP A 27 29.42 -20.33 7.22
CA ASP A 27 30.14 -20.70 8.44
C ASP A 27 31.62 -20.29 8.52
N LYS A 28 32.09 -19.96 9.74
CA LYS A 28 33.45 -19.47 10.08
C LYS A 28 34.61 -20.29 9.51
N LYS A 29 34.37 -21.47 8.92
CA LYS A 29 35.40 -22.36 8.35
C LYS A 29 35.56 -22.27 6.85
N ASN A 30 34.61 -21.73 6.08
CA ASN A 30 34.72 -21.61 4.62
C ASN A 30 34.43 -20.17 4.17
N LYS A 31 35.47 -19.42 3.79
CA LYS A 31 35.44 -17.99 3.38
C LYS A 31 34.67 -17.69 2.07
N LYS A 32 33.86 -18.59 1.53
CA LYS A 32 33.07 -18.32 0.32
C LYS A 32 31.65 -17.96 0.69
N SER A 33 31.25 -16.69 0.47
CA SER A 33 29.87 -16.26 0.49
C SER A 33 29.06 -16.90 -0.65
N SER A 34 27.93 -17.49 -0.39
CA SER A 34 26.99 -17.95 -1.42
C SER A 34 25.92 -16.87 -1.67
N LYS A 35 25.60 -16.64 -2.94
CA LYS A 35 24.45 -15.83 -3.33
C LYS A 35 23.22 -16.74 -3.38
N VAL A 36 22.17 -16.33 -2.71
CA VAL A 36 20.86 -17.00 -2.75
C VAL A 36 19.86 -16.04 -3.37
N GLU A 37 19.22 -16.48 -4.42
CA GLU A 37 18.14 -15.75 -5.10
C GLU A 37 16.80 -16.11 -4.45
N PHE A 38 15.94 -15.12 -4.28
CA PHE A 38 14.59 -15.33 -3.79
C PHE A 38 13.62 -14.33 -4.41
N TYR A 39 12.36 -14.73 -4.53
CA TYR A 39 11.30 -13.88 -5.00
C TYR A 39 10.57 -13.24 -3.82
N ALA A 40 10.63 -11.91 -3.71
CA ALA A 40 9.82 -11.16 -2.75
C ALA A 40 8.37 -10.99 -3.24
N VAL A 41 8.18 -10.97 -4.57
CA VAL A 41 6.88 -11.05 -5.25
C VAL A 41 7.03 -12.06 -6.37
N ASN A 42 6.13 -13.04 -6.44
CA ASN A 42 6.21 -14.18 -7.34
C ASN A 42 4.89 -14.41 -8.04
N ASP A 43 4.78 -13.87 -9.26
CA ASP A 43 3.65 -14.03 -10.16
C ASP A 43 2.32 -13.50 -9.62
N ILE A 44 2.33 -12.24 -9.16
CA ILE A 44 1.14 -11.56 -8.67
C ILE A 44 0.45 -10.82 -9.81
N SER A 45 -0.85 -11.10 -10.01
CA SER A 45 -1.75 -10.32 -10.87
C SER A 45 -2.89 -9.77 -10.03
N ILE A 46 -3.11 -8.43 -10.11
CA ILE A 46 -4.19 -7.74 -9.42
C ILE A 46 -4.79 -6.65 -10.31
N GLN A 47 -6.08 -6.44 -10.13
CA GLN A 47 -6.80 -5.28 -10.67
C GLN A 47 -7.48 -4.56 -9.52
N VAL A 48 -7.42 -3.24 -9.50
CA VAL A 48 -8.04 -2.40 -8.49
C VAL A 48 -9.03 -1.47 -9.16
N SER A 49 -10.26 -1.46 -8.69
CA SER A 49 -11.33 -0.64 -9.25
C SER A 49 -11.21 0.82 -8.79
N LYS A 50 -11.75 1.74 -9.58
CA LYS A 50 -11.85 3.14 -9.20
C LYS A 50 -12.75 3.30 -7.96
N GLY A 51 -12.29 4.04 -6.96
CA GLY A 51 -13.02 4.26 -5.71
C GLY A 51 -13.05 3.06 -4.77
N GLU A 52 -12.20 2.04 -5.01
CA GLU A 52 -12.04 0.87 -4.15
C GLU A 52 -11.01 1.12 -3.05
N ILE A 53 -11.26 0.58 -1.85
CA ILE A 53 -10.22 0.38 -0.83
C ILE A 53 -9.78 -1.07 -0.87
N LEU A 54 -8.57 -1.32 -1.38
CA LEU A 54 -7.94 -2.64 -1.41
C LEU A 54 -6.95 -2.80 -0.25
N GLY A 55 -7.19 -3.79 0.62
CA GLY A 55 -6.26 -4.20 1.67
C GLY A 55 -5.24 -5.22 1.16
N VAL A 56 -3.95 -4.99 1.46
CA VAL A 56 -2.86 -5.94 1.19
C VAL A 56 -2.40 -6.51 2.52
N LEU A 57 -2.84 -7.73 2.84
CA LEU A 57 -2.66 -8.36 4.14
C LEU A 57 -1.58 -9.42 4.10
N GLY A 58 -0.90 -9.62 5.21
CA GLY A 58 0.11 -10.68 5.34
C GLY A 58 1.14 -10.38 6.43
N PRO A 59 1.93 -11.38 6.83
CA PRO A 59 2.96 -11.21 7.85
C PRO A 59 4.13 -10.35 7.35
N ASN A 60 5.01 -9.99 8.29
CA ASN A 60 6.26 -9.31 7.94
C ASN A 60 7.11 -10.20 7.02
N GLY A 61 7.67 -9.61 5.96
CA GLY A 61 8.43 -10.36 4.94
C GLY A 61 7.59 -11.06 3.88
N ALA A 62 6.26 -10.99 3.91
CA ALA A 62 5.40 -11.62 2.90
C ALA A 62 5.52 -11.01 1.49
N GLY A 63 6.10 -9.80 1.34
CA GLY A 63 6.26 -9.11 0.06
C GLY A 63 5.38 -7.87 -0.11
N LYS A 64 4.55 -7.49 0.90
CA LYS A 64 3.62 -6.35 0.84
C LYS A 64 4.29 -5.05 0.38
N THR A 65 5.30 -4.58 1.12
CA THR A 65 6.06 -3.35 0.79
C THR A 65 6.66 -3.40 -0.62
N THR A 66 7.18 -4.57 -1.04
CA THR A 66 7.75 -4.74 -2.38
C THR A 66 6.67 -4.59 -3.45
N LEU A 67 5.51 -5.22 -3.26
CA LEU A 67 4.37 -5.07 -4.17
C LEU A 67 3.91 -3.62 -4.25
N LEU A 68 3.68 -2.95 -3.10
CA LEU A 68 3.24 -1.55 -3.08
C LEU A 68 4.24 -0.60 -3.75
N ARG A 69 5.56 -0.81 -3.57
CA ARG A 69 6.60 -0.02 -4.25
C ARG A 69 6.60 -0.23 -5.76
N MET A 70 6.29 -1.44 -6.23
CA MET A 70 6.14 -1.68 -7.67
C MET A 70 4.90 -1.00 -8.22
N LEU A 71 3.74 -1.12 -7.55
CA LEU A 71 2.50 -0.44 -7.95
C LEU A 71 2.67 1.09 -8.00
N ALA A 72 3.45 1.65 -7.06
CA ALA A 72 3.79 3.08 -7.04
C ALA A 72 4.91 3.47 -8.02
N THR A 73 5.40 2.57 -8.87
CA THR A 73 6.53 2.78 -9.80
C THR A 73 7.82 3.30 -9.15
N ILE A 74 7.99 3.05 -7.84
CA ILE A 74 9.23 3.35 -7.10
C ILE A 74 10.26 2.25 -7.29
N MET A 75 9.78 1.04 -7.57
CA MET A 75 10.61 -0.14 -7.82
C MET A 75 10.15 -0.81 -9.12
N GLU A 76 11.09 -1.03 -10.04
CA GLU A 76 10.81 -1.78 -11.25
C GLU A 76 10.62 -3.27 -10.94
N PRO A 77 9.60 -3.94 -11.50
CA PRO A 77 9.46 -5.37 -11.42
C PRO A 77 10.59 -6.07 -12.20
N THR A 78 10.95 -7.29 -11.81
CA THR A 78 11.87 -8.15 -12.60
C THR A 78 11.15 -8.65 -13.88
N SER A 79 9.86 -8.89 -13.80
CA SER A 79 8.97 -9.16 -14.94
C SER A 79 7.53 -8.80 -14.60
N GLY A 80 6.68 -8.74 -15.63
CA GLY A 80 5.30 -8.31 -15.53
C GLY A 80 5.12 -6.86 -15.96
N SER A 81 3.87 -6.37 -15.90
CA SER A 81 3.52 -5.02 -16.32
C SER A 81 2.54 -4.37 -15.34
N ILE A 82 2.60 -3.03 -15.29
CA ILE A 82 1.71 -2.21 -14.47
C ILE A 82 1.18 -1.10 -15.36
N SER A 83 -0.12 -0.87 -15.31
CA SER A 83 -0.78 0.29 -15.92
C SER A 83 -1.74 0.92 -14.93
N ILE A 84 -1.89 2.24 -15.01
CA ILE A 84 -2.79 3.03 -14.18
C ILE A 84 -3.68 3.84 -15.11
N SER A 85 -4.95 3.94 -14.76
CA SER A 85 -5.89 4.82 -15.43
C SER A 85 -5.87 6.21 -14.81
N THR A 86 -5.86 7.24 -15.63
CA THR A 86 -6.05 8.63 -15.19
C THR A 86 -7.49 8.88 -14.77
N LYS A 87 -7.77 10.08 -14.25
CA LYS A 87 -9.14 10.54 -13.96
C LYS A 87 -10.06 10.44 -15.17
N ASP A 88 -9.51 10.62 -16.38
CA ASP A 88 -10.23 10.58 -17.67
C ASP A 88 -10.25 9.17 -18.29
N ASN A 89 -9.95 8.14 -17.52
CA ASN A 89 -9.89 6.73 -17.93
C ASN A 89 -8.86 6.42 -19.04
N VAL A 90 -7.83 7.25 -19.18
CA VAL A 90 -6.71 6.99 -20.10
C VAL A 90 -5.67 6.14 -19.36
N GLN A 91 -5.31 4.99 -19.92
CA GLN A 91 -4.25 4.15 -19.36
C GLN A 91 -2.86 4.77 -19.59
N ILE A 92 -2.07 4.85 -18.54
CA ILE A 92 -0.70 5.33 -18.55
C ILE A 92 0.24 4.28 -17.98
N THR A 93 1.41 4.16 -18.61
CA THR A 93 2.51 3.28 -18.16
C THR A 93 3.80 4.04 -17.92
N ASP A 94 3.88 5.32 -18.36
CA ASP A 94 5.03 6.19 -18.13
C ASP A 94 5.20 6.44 -16.62
N PRO A 95 6.34 6.07 -16.01
CA PRO A 95 6.55 6.19 -14.56
C PRO A 95 6.42 7.62 -14.03
N VAL A 96 6.75 8.63 -14.83
CA VAL A 96 6.64 10.05 -14.41
C VAL A 96 5.17 10.45 -14.31
N LYS A 97 4.39 10.13 -15.35
CA LYS A 97 2.94 10.41 -15.36
C LYS A 97 2.21 9.61 -14.28
N VAL A 98 2.60 8.34 -14.09
CA VAL A 98 2.04 7.49 -13.03
C VAL A 98 2.26 8.10 -11.64
N LYS A 99 3.45 8.65 -11.36
CA LYS A 99 3.75 9.29 -10.07
C LYS A 99 2.91 10.55 -9.80
N GLN A 100 2.43 11.22 -10.83
CA GLN A 100 1.50 12.35 -10.69
C GLN A 100 0.10 11.91 -10.24
N GLU A 101 -0.29 10.68 -10.55
CA GLU A 101 -1.57 10.10 -10.16
C GLU A 101 -1.54 9.35 -8.81
N ILE A 102 -0.36 9.17 -8.21
CA ILE A 102 -0.19 8.38 -6.99
C ILE A 102 0.36 9.21 -5.83
N GLY A 103 -0.31 9.15 -4.69
CA GLY A 103 0.21 9.54 -3.39
C GLY A 103 0.78 8.31 -2.66
N TYR A 104 2.10 8.19 -2.54
CA TYR A 104 2.75 7.05 -1.88
C TYR A 104 3.27 7.41 -0.49
N LEU A 105 2.81 6.66 0.52
CA LEU A 105 3.31 6.68 1.88
C LEU A 105 4.09 5.39 2.17
N SER A 106 5.37 5.52 2.52
CA SER A 106 6.18 4.40 3.00
C SER A 106 6.24 4.41 4.53
N GLY A 107 6.20 3.25 5.17
CA GLY A 107 6.35 3.12 6.62
C GLY A 107 7.64 3.72 7.20
N ASN A 108 8.67 3.94 6.36
CA ASN A 108 9.95 4.54 6.74
C ASN A 108 10.22 5.87 6.01
N THR A 109 9.20 6.66 5.74
CA THR A 109 9.37 7.96 5.07
C THR A 109 10.12 8.94 5.98
N LYS A 110 11.30 9.36 5.55
CA LYS A 110 12.03 10.45 6.20
C LYS A 110 11.54 11.79 5.65
N LEU A 111 11.08 12.65 6.53
CA LEU A 111 10.71 14.03 6.20
C LEU A 111 11.92 14.96 6.37
N TYR A 112 11.80 16.17 5.83
CA TYR A 112 12.84 17.21 5.94
C TYR A 112 12.78 17.86 7.33
N HIS A 113 13.52 17.35 8.29
CA HIS A 113 13.45 17.71 9.70
C HIS A 113 13.56 19.21 10.03
N ARG A 114 14.29 19.99 9.20
CA ARG A 114 14.51 21.42 9.39
C ARG A 114 13.37 22.31 8.89
N LEU A 115 12.52 21.78 8.03
CA LEU A 115 11.36 22.49 7.50
C LEU A 115 10.17 22.35 8.45
N SER A 116 9.26 23.33 8.42
CA SER A 116 7.91 23.12 8.93
C SER A 116 7.10 22.26 7.95
N VAL A 117 5.94 21.76 8.41
CA VAL A 117 5.05 21.00 7.52
C VAL A 117 4.59 21.87 6.35
N ARG A 118 4.20 23.12 6.63
CA ARG A 118 3.78 24.10 5.62
C ARG A 118 4.87 24.37 4.59
N GLU A 119 6.12 24.61 5.03
CA GLU A 119 7.25 24.82 4.14
C GLU A 119 7.53 23.60 3.26
N MET A 120 7.45 22.38 3.82
CA MET A 120 7.60 21.15 3.05
C MET A 120 6.52 21.02 1.99
N LEU A 121 5.26 21.30 2.34
CA LEU A 121 4.14 21.21 1.40
C LEU A 121 4.23 22.26 0.28
N ARG A 122 4.66 23.49 0.58
CA ARG A 122 4.95 24.52 -0.43
C ARG A 122 6.01 24.07 -1.42
N MET A 123 7.14 23.58 -0.91
CA MET A 123 8.23 23.05 -1.75
C MET A 123 7.73 21.94 -2.69
N LEU A 124 6.91 21.03 -2.18
CA LEU A 124 6.33 19.97 -3.01
C LEU A 124 5.31 20.51 -4.01
N GLY A 125 4.48 21.47 -3.62
CA GLY A 125 3.56 22.15 -4.53
C GLY A 125 4.28 22.78 -5.72
N GLU A 126 5.41 23.46 -5.48
CA GLU A 126 6.27 24.00 -6.53
C GLU A 126 6.82 22.91 -7.47
N ILE A 127 7.27 21.78 -6.91
CA ILE A 127 7.78 20.65 -7.71
C ILE A 127 6.68 20.08 -8.62
N TYR A 128 5.43 20.02 -8.13
CA TYR A 128 4.29 19.58 -8.92
C TYR A 128 3.71 20.66 -9.84
N GLY A 129 4.28 21.87 -9.86
CA GLY A 129 3.83 22.97 -10.70
C GLY A 129 2.48 23.58 -10.28
N ILE A 130 2.13 23.47 -8.99
CA ILE A 130 0.91 24.05 -8.45
C ILE A 130 1.12 25.55 -8.26
N GLU A 131 0.16 26.36 -8.71
CA GLU A 131 0.21 27.82 -8.54
C GLU A 131 0.21 28.18 -7.04
N LYS A 132 0.90 29.22 -6.65
CA LYS A 132 1.17 29.56 -5.24
C LYS A 132 -0.09 29.79 -4.42
N SER A 133 -1.08 30.50 -4.95
CA SER A 133 -2.35 30.75 -4.25
C SER A 133 -3.13 29.44 -4.06
N GLU A 134 -3.20 28.61 -5.09
CA GLU A 134 -3.83 27.30 -5.04
C GLU A 134 -3.10 26.35 -4.06
N CYS A 135 -1.77 26.43 -4.00
CA CYS A 135 -0.98 25.63 -3.07
C CYS A 135 -1.30 25.99 -1.62
N GLU A 136 -1.40 27.28 -1.26
CA GLU A 136 -1.78 27.69 0.09
C GLU A 136 -3.19 27.23 0.46
N GLU A 137 -4.16 27.38 -0.44
CA GLU A 137 -5.53 26.88 -0.21
C GLU A 137 -5.55 25.38 0.03
N ARG A 138 -4.79 24.60 -0.76
CA ARG A 138 -4.68 23.15 -0.57
C ARG A 138 -4.00 22.80 0.76
N ILE A 139 -2.96 23.53 1.17
CA ILE A 139 -2.29 23.34 2.45
C ILE A 139 -3.26 23.53 3.60
N ASP A 140 -4.06 24.60 3.56
CA ASP A 140 -5.04 24.89 4.61
C ASP A 140 -6.16 23.83 4.65
N GLN A 141 -6.61 23.34 3.49
CA GLN A 141 -7.58 22.24 3.40
C GLN A 141 -7.00 20.92 3.97
N ILE A 142 -5.76 20.58 3.61
CA ILE A 142 -5.06 19.39 4.11
C ILE A 142 -4.81 19.52 5.61
N SER A 143 -4.45 20.72 6.09
CA SER A 143 -4.21 20.96 7.51
C SER A 143 -5.47 20.69 8.34
N LYS A 144 -6.62 21.18 7.90
CA LYS A 144 -7.91 20.90 8.52
C LYS A 144 -8.32 19.43 8.42
N LEU A 145 -8.09 18.81 7.26
CA LEU A 145 -8.45 17.41 7.00
C LEU A 145 -7.71 16.43 7.93
N LEU A 146 -6.46 16.77 8.29
CA LEU A 146 -5.58 15.92 9.10
C LEU A 146 -5.35 16.47 10.52
N ASP A 147 -6.16 17.42 10.99
CA ASP A 147 -6.03 18.09 12.31
C ASP A 147 -4.58 18.53 12.58
N MET A 148 -4.00 19.30 11.65
CA MET A 148 -2.61 19.78 11.74
C MET A 148 -2.51 21.28 12.00
N GLU A 149 -3.64 21.99 12.19
CA GLU A 149 -3.70 23.44 12.31
C GLU A 149 -2.77 23.96 13.41
N ASP A 150 -2.71 23.29 14.56
CA ASP A 150 -1.89 23.69 15.71
C ASP A 150 -0.37 23.48 15.51
N PHE A 151 0.04 22.64 14.55
CA PHE A 151 1.46 22.29 14.38
C PHE A 151 1.98 22.39 12.94
N CYS A 152 1.16 22.81 11.99
CA CYS A 152 1.55 22.90 10.57
C CYS A 152 2.76 23.81 10.35
N ASP A 153 2.91 24.84 11.17
CA ASP A 153 4.01 25.80 11.14
C ASP A 153 5.20 25.40 12.04
N ASN A 154 5.08 24.29 12.78
CA ASN A 154 6.17 23.76 13.60
C ASN A 154 7.17 22.99 12.73
N ARG A 155 8.45 23.03 13.11
CA ARG A 155 9.49 22.21 12.48
C ARG A 155 9.22 20.73 12.70
N ILE A 156 9.40 19.93 11.66
CA ILE A 156 9.13 18.48 11.66
C ILE A 156 9.94 17.77 12.75
N GLU A 157 11.14 18.21 13.07
CA GLU A 157 11.96 17.66 14.17
C GLU A 157 11.34 17.77 15.56
N ARG A 158 10.34 18.64 15.73
CA ARG A 158 9.64 18.89 17.02
C ARG A 158 8.29 18.16 17.11
N LEU A 159 7.89 17.45 16.07
CA LEU A 159 6.61 16.78 16.02
C LEU A 159 6.64 15.44 16.77
N SER A 160 5.52 15.09 17.40
CA SER A 160 5.30 13.73 17.91
C SER A 160 5.25 12.70 16.77
N THR A 161 5.30 11.42 17.09
CA THR A 161 5.20 10.33 16.10
C THR A 161 3.89 10.44 15.30
N GLY A 162 2.74 10.65 15.98
CA GLY A 162 1.45 10.81 15.31
C GLY A 162 1.38 12.06 14.44
N GLN A 163 1.92 13.20 14.90
CA GLN A 163 2.02 14.42 14.11
C GLN A 163 2.92 14.24 12.87
N THR A 164 4.05 13.55 13.03
CA THR A 164 4.95 13.22 11.91
C THR A 164 4.27 12.33 10.89
N GLN A 165 3.45 11.38 11.34
CA GLN A 165 2.69 10.50 10.43
C GLN A 165 1.63 11.30 9.66
N ARG A 166 0.88 12.20 10.32
CA ARG A 166 -0.07 13.11 9.64
C ARG A 166 0.65 14.00 8.62
N ALA A 167 1.82 14.56 8.95
CA ALA A 167 2.65 15.31 8.01
C ALA A 167 3.12 14.45 6.82
N SER A 168 3.43 13.17 7.05
CA SER A 168 3.81 12.22 6.00
C SER A 168 2.63 11.91 5.06
N ILE A 169 1.42 11.84 5.58
CA ILE A 169 0.20 11.69 4.79
C ILE A 169 -0.07 12.97 4.00
N ALA A 170 0.02 14.16 4.64
CA ALA A 170 -0.17 15.46 4.00
C ALA A 170 0.71 15.62 2.75
N ARG A 171 1.96 15.17 2.82
CA ARG A 171 2.89 15.12 1.69
C ARG A 171 2.32 14.34 0.49
N CYS A 172 1.55 13.29 0.73
CA CYS A 172 0.95 12.48 -0.34
C CYS A 172 -0.28 13.14 -0.97
N LEU A 173 -0.84 14.19 -0.32
CA LEU A 173 -2.10 14.82 -0.71
C LEU A 173 -1.92 16.06 -1.58
N ILE A 174 -0.80 16.78 -1.45
CA ILE A 174 -0.63 18.13 -1.99
C ILE A 174 -0.89 18.20 -3.50
N HIS A 175 -0.53 17.18 -4.26
CA HIS A 175 -0.75 17.11 -5.72
C HIS A 175 -2.10 16.53 -6.12
N ASN A 176 -3.00 16.25 -5.14
CA ASN A 176 -4.35 15.73 -5.35
C ASN A 176 -4.43 14.49 -6.25
N PRO A 177 -3.71 13.41 -5.92
CA PRO A 177 -3.64 12.21 -6.75
C PRO A 177 -4.99 11.49 -6.86
N SER A 178 -5.12 10.57 -7.81
CA SER A 178 -6.29 9.71 -7.98
C SER A 178 -6.22 8.45 -7.14
N VAL A 179 -4.99 8.03 -6.79
CA VAL A 179 -4.69 6.79 -6.06
C VAL A 179 -3.81 7.09 -4.86
N TYR A 180 -4.18 6.55 -3.71
CA TYR A 180 -3.34 6.52 -2.52
C TYR A 180 -2.80 5.11 -2.30
N ILE A 181 -1.50 4.98 -2.11
CA ILE A 181 -0.83 3.73 -1.76
C ILE A 181 -0.11 3.92 -0.44
N PHE A 182 -0.60 3.28 0.63
CA PHE A 182 -0.10 3.43 1.99
C PHE A 182 0.48 2.12 2.53
N ASP A 183 1.75 2.15 2.88
CA ASP A 183 2.47 1.01 3.44
C ASP A 183 2.49 1.11 4.97
N GLU A 184 1.62 0.33 5.63
CA GLU A 184 1.43 0.26 7.09
C GLU A 184 1.20 1.65 7.73
N PRO A 185 0.16 2.42 7.32
CA PRO A 185 -0.02 3.82 7.72
C PRO A 185 -0.32 4.01 9.21
N THR A 186 -0.83 3.00 9.91
CA THR A 186 -1.23 3.03 11.33
C THR A 186 -0.18 2.41 12.25
N LEU A 187 0.91 1.87 11.70
CA LEU A 187 1.92 1.16 12.48
C LEU A 187 2.59 2.07 13.52
N GLY A 188 2.55 1.62 14.78
CA GLY A 188 3.20 2.33 15.90
C GLY A 188 2.47 3.57 16.38
N LEU A 189 1.23 3.78 15.95
CA LEU A 189 0.37 4.86 16.42
C LEU A 189 -0.52 4.40 17.57
N ASP A 190 -0.95 5.37 18.37
CA ASP A 190 -2.04 5.18 19.33
C ASP A 190 -3.40 5.03 18.63
N ILE A 191 -4.41 4.58 19.35
CA ILE A 191 -5.76 4.29 18.84
C ILE A 191 -6.37 5.53 18.17
N ILE A 192 -6.26 6.70 18.81
CA ILE A 192 -6.89 7.94 18.30
C ILE A 192 -6.25 8.36 16.98
N SER A 193 -4.92 8.30 16.90
CA SER A 193 -4.17 8.61 15.67
C SER A 193 -4.46 7.62 14.56
N SER A 194 -4.60 6.32 14.87
CA SER A 194 -4.97 5.28 13.90
C SER A 194 -6.38 5.49 13.36
N ASP A 195 -7.35 5.76 14.24
CA ASP A 195 -8.73 6.02 13.84
C ASP A 195 -8.85 7.25 12.92
N ALA A 196 -8.10 8.31 13.19
CA ALA A 196 -8.07 9.49 12.32
C ALA A 196 -7.60 9.14 10.89
N ILE A 197 -6.58 8.28 10.76
CA ILE A 197 -6.08 7.83 9.44
C ILE A 197 -7.11 6.93 8.74
N ILE A 198 -7.76 6.03 9.46
CA ILE A 198 -8.82 5.16 8.93
C ILE A 198 -10.00 6.00 8.42
N HIS A 199 -10.43 7.00 9.19
CA HIS A 199 -11.48 7.93 8.78
C HIS A 199 -11.08 8.74 7.55
N PHE A 200 -9.82 9.21 7.50
CA PHE A 200 -9.28 9.88 6.33
C PHE A 200 -9.37 8.99 5.08
N MET A 201 -8.94 7.73 5.14
CA MET A 201 -9.01 6.80 3.99
C MET A 201 -10.46 6.58 3.53
N LYS A 202 -11.42 6.42 4.45
CA LYS A 202 -12.85 6.33 4.13
C LYS A 202 -13.38 7.58 3.45
N LYS A 203 -12.98 8.75 3.92
CA LYS A 203 -13.35 10.02 3.31
C LYS A 203 -12.80 10.13 1.88
N GLN A 204 -11.53 9.79 1.66
CA GLN A 204 -10.95 9.80 0.32
C GLN A 204 -11.68 8.86 -0.64
N LYS A 205 -12.07 7.66 -0.18
CA LYS A 205 -12.93 6.77 -0.97
C LYS A 205 -14.27 7.43 -1.31
N SER A 206 -14.94 8.07 -0.36
CA SER A 206 -16.22 8.74 -0.61
C SER A 206 -16.12 9.90 -1.62
N GLU A 207 -14.93 10.48 -1.78
CA GLU A 207 -14.57 11.48 -2.78
C GLU A 207 -14.15 10.85 -4.14
N GLY A 208 -14.30 9.53 -4.28
CA GLY A 208 -14.01 8.79 -5.52
C GLY A 208 -12.54 8.44 -5.72
N LYS A 209 -11.69 8.62 -4.71
CA LYS A 209 -10.28 8.21 -4.74
C LYS A 209 -10.14 6.70 -4.51
N THR A 210 -9.14 6.10 -5.14
CA THR A 210 -8.77 4.70 -4.92
C THR A 210 -7.70 4.61 -3.85
N VAL A 211 -7.84 3.68 -2.92
CA VAL A 211 -6.88 3.48 -1.82
C VAL A 211 -6.38 2.04 -1.83
N ILE A 212 -5.08 1.87 -1.83
CA ILE A 212 -4.44 0.57 -1.57
C ILE A 212 -3.61 0.74 -0.30
N TYR A 213 -3.83 -0.11 0.69
CA TYR A 213 -3.00 -0.02 1.88
C TYR A 213 -2.58 -1.40 2.39
N SER A 214 -1.37 -1.48 2.92
CA SER A 214 -0.91 -2.68 3.60
C SER A 214 -1.12 -2.56 5.09
N THR A 215 -1.49 -3.68 5.70
CA THR A 215 -1.53 -3.81 7.17
C THR A 215 -1.35 -5.27 7.58
N HIS A 216 -0.98 -5.47 8.82
CA HIS A 216 -1.06 -6.77 9.51
C HIS A 216 -2.17 -6.77 10.58
N TYR A 217 -2.88 -5.65 10.75
CA TYR A 217 -4.05 -5.51 11.63
C TYR A 217 -5.31 -5.92 10.87
N MET A 218 -5.75 -7.16 11.09
CA MET A 218 -6.87 -7.74 10.34
C MET A 218 -8.20 -7.08 10.68
N GLU A 219 -8.35 -6.60 11.90
CA GLU A 219 -9.53 -5.89 12.39
C GLU A 219 -9.73 -4.56 11.64
N GLU A 220 -8.64 -3.80 11.42
CA GLU A 220 -8.70 -2.58 10.60
C GLU A 220 -9.13 -2.88 9.17
N ALA A 221 -8.53 -3.92 8.57
CA ALA A 221 -8.84 -4.31 7.20
C ALA A 221 -10.28 -4.79 7.05
N GLN A 222 -10.80 -5.56 8.00
CA GLN A 222 -12.18 -6.03 8.02
C GLN A 222 -13.18 -4.86 8.04
N PHE A 223 -12.85 -3.77 8.76
CA PHE A 223 -13.71 -2.61 8.89
C PHE A 223 -13.61 -1.64 7.70
N LEU A 224 -12.44 -1.56 7.06
CA LEU A 224 -12.11 -0.51 6.11
C LEU A 224 -12.21 -0.95 4.64
N CYS A 225 -11.80 -2.19 4.33
CA CYS A 225 -11.61 -2.63 2.95
C CYS A 225 -12.89 -3.08 2.28
N ASP A 226 -13.02 -2.74 1.00
CA ASP A 226 -14.03 -3.38 0.12
C ASP A 226 -13.59 -4.78 -0.26
N ARG A 227 -12.29 -4.93 -0.52
CA ARG A 227 -11.67 -6.20 -0.88
C ARG A 227 -10.28 -6.28 -0.26
N VAL A 228 -9.86 -7.50 0.01
CA VAL A 228 -8.52 -7.78 0.52
C VAL A 228 -7.82 -8.82 -0.34
N ILE A 229 -6.50 -8.72 -0.41
CA ILE A 229 -5.63 -9.78 -0.88
C ILE A 229 -4.72 -10.21 0.27
N MET A 230 -4.60 -11.52 0.47
CA MET A 230 -3.72 -12.10 1.47
C MET A 230 -2.44 -12.59 0.81
N ILE A 231 -1.30 -12.06 1.23
CA ILE A 231 0.01 -12.38 0.66
C ILE A 231 0.83 -13.21 1.65
N TYR A 232 1.40 -14.29 1.14
CA TYR A 232 2.33 -15.13 1.86
C TYR A 232 3.45 -15.59 0.93
N GLN A 233 4.71 -15.48 1.36
CA GLN A 233 5.91 -15.88 0.58
C GLN A 233 5.91 -15.33 -0.87
N GLY A 234 5.46 -14.07 -1.03
CA GLY A 234 5.43 -13.40 -2.33
C GLY A 234 4.29 -13.82 -3.26
N LYS A 235 3.34 -14.64 -2.82
CA LYS A 235 2.16 -15.08 -3.61
C LYS A 235 0.87 -14.63 -2.96
N ILE A 236 -0.18 -14.44 -3.78
CA ILE A 236 -1.55 -14.27 -3.26
C ILE A 236 -2.08 -15.65 -2.89
N ILE A 237 -2.49 -15.83 -1.64
CA ILE A 237 -3.08 -17.06 -1.11
C ILE A 237 -4.60 -16.99 -0.97
N ALA A 238 -5.16 -15.78 -0.91
CA ALA A 238 -6.60 -15.53 -0.97
C ALA A 238 -6.88 -14.12 -1.46
N SER A 239 -8.04 -13.91 -2.09
CA SER A 239 -8.57 -12.61 -2.51
C SER A 239 -10.09 -12.63 -2.48
N GLY A 240 -10.71 -11.57 -1.97
CA GLY A 240 -12.16 -11.42 -1.89
C GLY A 240 -12.53 -10.27 -0.96
N THR A 241 -13.83 -10.05 -0.75
CA THR A 241 -14.31 -9.19 0.33
C THR A 241 -13.97 -9.83 1.68
N PRO A 242 -13.85 -9.05 2.78
CA PRO A 242 -13.68 -9.63 4.13
C PRO A 242 -14.72 -10.71 4.44
N ASP A 243 -15.98 -10.48 4.07
CA ASP A 243 -17.09 -11.42 4.32
C ASP A 243 -16.93 -12.71 3.51
N GLU A 244 -16.55 -12.63 2.22
CA GLU A 244 -16.26 -13.82 1.40
C GLU A 244 -15.12 -14.67 1.98
N ILE A 245 -14.06 -14.03 2.46
CA ILE A 245 -12.94 -14.75 3.10
C ILE A 245 -13.41 -15.49 4.36
N MET A 246 -14.16 -14.79 5.23
CA MET A 246 -14.70 -15.39 6.46
C MET A 246 -15.66 -16.55 6.16
N GLN A 247 -16.54 -16.41 5.17
CA GLN A 247 -17.45 -17.47 4.73
C GLN A 247 -16.69 -18.69 4.17
N ASN A 248 -15.73 -18.46 3.27
CA ASN A 248 -14.94 -19.53 2.65
C ASN A 248 -14.07 -20.30 3.65
N THR A 249 -13.69 -19.67 4.75
CA THR A 249 -12.89 -20.28 5.82
C THR A 249 -13.73 -20.76 7.00
N ASN A 250 -15.04 -20.50 6.99
CA ASN A 250 -15.98 -20.78 8.09
C ASN A 250 -15.51 -20.19 9.43
N THR A 251 -15.12 -18.92 9.42
CA THR A 251 -14.59 -18.20 10.59
C THR A 251 -15.43 -16.97 10.93
N SER A 252 -15.32 -16.47 12.16
CA SER A 252 -16.10 -15.36 12.68
C SER A 252 -15.46 -13.98 12.44
N ASN A 253 -14.17 -13.94 12.12
CA ASN A 253 -13.41 -12.72 11.88
C ASN A 253 -12.28 -12.97 10.87
N LEU A 254 -11.80 -11.87 10.26
CA LEU A 254 -10.78 -11.92 9.21
C LEU A 254 -9.42 -12.47 9.69
N ARG A 255 -9.10 -12.30 10.98
CA ARG A 255 -7.87 -12.82 11.58
C ARG A 255 -7.86 -14.36 11.61
N GLU A 256 -8.95 -14.95 12.07
CA GLU A 256 -9.12 -16.41 12.01
C GLU A 256 -9.15 -16.90 10.56
N GLY A 257 -9.84 -16.17 9.66
CA GLY A 257 -9.87 -16.45 8.23
C GLY A 257 -8.47 -16.49 7.61
N PHE A 258 -7.60 -15.55 7.98
CA PHE A 258 -6.20 -15.53 7.55
C PHE A 258 -5.44 -16.77 8.06
N HIS A 259 -5.57 -17.12 9.32
CA HIS A 259 -4.90 -18.31 9.90
C HIS A 259 -5.38 -19.61 9.23
N GLN A 260 -6.68 -19.76 8.98
CA GLN A 260 -7.21 -20.92 8.28
C GLN A 260 -6.74 -21.00 6.83
N THR A 261 -6.68 -19.85 6.12
CA THR A 261 -6.14 -19.78 4.76
C THR A 261 -4.67 -20.20 4.72
N LEU A 262 -3.85 -19.74 5.68
CA LEU A 262 -2.45 -20.17 5.78
C LEU A 262 -2.30 -21.68 6.01
N LYS A 263 -3.14 -22.24 6.87
CA LYS A 263 -3.13 -23.69 7.17
C LYS A 263 -3.46 -24.49 5.92
N ASN A 264 -4.53 -24.12 5.22
CA ASN A 264 -4.94 -24.77 3.98
C ASN A 264 -3.86 -24.68 2.89
N TYR A 265 -3.19 -23.51 2.79
CA TYR A 265 -2.08 -23.31 1.84
C TYR A 265 -0.87 -24.19 2.19
N GLY A 266 -0.49 -24.32 3.46
CA GLY A 266 0.62 -25.17 3.91
C GLY A 266 0.33 -26.67 3.71
N GLU A 267 -0.89 -27.10 3.94
CA GLU A 267 -1.30 -28.49 3.67
C GLU A 267 -1.25 -28.82 2.17
N GLY A 268 -1.63 -27.87 1.29
CA GLY A 268 -1.52 -28.03 -0.17
C GLY A 268 -0.06 -28.11 -0.67
N GLU A 269 0.85 -27.28 -0.13
CA GLU A 269 2.28 -27.36 -0.50
C GLU A 269 2.92 -28.72 -0.11
N HIS A 270 2.53 -29.30 1.02
CA HIS A 270 3.01 -30.62 1.43
C HIS A 270 2.47 -31.77 0.55
N GLU A 271 1.27 -31.65 -0.01
CA GLU A 271 0.76 -32.61 -1.00
C GLU A 271 1.51 -32.50 -2.33
N ASP A 272 1.78 -31.28 -2.82
CA ASP A 272 2.55 -31.03 -4.05
C ASP A 272 4.01 -31.52 -3.93
N GLU A 273 4.66 -31.35 -2.78
CA GLU A 273 6.00 -31.91 -2.54
C GLU A 273 6.00 -33.45 -2.50
N LYS A 274 4.97 -34.08 -1.92
CA LYS A 274 4.82 -35.53 -1.95
C LYS A 274 4.62 -36.08 -3.36
N ILE A 275 3.81 -35.41 -4.18
CA ILE A 275 3.59 -35.79 -5.58
C ILE A 275 4.88 -35.68 -6.39
N LYS A 276 5.65 -34.57 -6.22
CA LYS A 276 6.94 -34.38 -6.89
C LYS A 276 8.02 -35.38 -6.46
N SER A 277 7.90 -35.95 -5.28
CA SER A 277 8.83 -36.99 -4.81
C SER A 277 8.45 -38.42 -5.29
N LEU A 278 7.29 -38.58 -5.93
CA LEU A 278 6.79 -39.84 -6.48
C LEU A 278 6.92 -39.95 -8.01
N ILE A 279 7.36 -38.86 -8.66
CA ILE A 279 7.70 -38.79 -10.09
C ILE A 279 9.23 -38.72 -10.26
#